data_075002bfd27ac033a86a309b74d629d5
#
_entry.id   075002bfd27ac033a86a309b74d629d5
#
_cell.length_a   1.000
_cell.length_b   1.000
_cell.length_c   1.000
_cell.angle_alpha   90.00
_cell.angle_beta   90.00
_cell.angle_gamma   90.00
#
_symmetry.space_group_name_H-M   'P 1'
#
loop_
_entity.id
_entity.type
_entity.pdbx_description
1 polymer ?
#
loop_
_entity_poly.entity_id
_entity_poly.type
_entity_poly.pdbx_seq_one_letter_code
_entity_poly.pdbx_strand_id
1 'polypeptide(L)'
;VVYNGKICPVRMIPSGFVNPNSQLYIGRGVVVDPDILLDEIKRYEVDGRLLVDRLCPIIERRHIDEDNVPYNKTVLNTTGTGTGPAQLERVKRTADLKFAKDVDSLRPYLTDVGERLNDVIERGEKVLGEGTQGTFISNYGFEFGDDMTYPKGVTTKDTTAGTLCADIGIGPTAVESVVVVFKSIASKVGNGPFPKEITDPERLRHIEEDGQQEYGT
;
A
#
# COMPACT_ATOMS: atom_id res chain seq x y z
N VAL A 1 -6.58 4.35 10.05
CA VAL A 1 -8.05 4.48 9.95
C VAL A 1 -8.59 4.99 11.27
N VAL A 2 -9.52 5.95 11.23
CA VAL A 2 -10.29 6.36 12.43
C VAL A 2 -11.67 5.73 12.33
N TYR A 3 -12.03 4.94 13.33
CA TYR A 3 -13.32 4.24 13.38
C TYR A 3 -13.92 4.34 14.78
N ASN A 4 -15.16 4.82 14.89
CA ASN A 4 -15.85 5.06 16.17
C ASN A 4 -15.02 5.90 17.17
N GLY A 5 -14.32 6.94 16.67
CA GLY A 5 -13.48 7.82 17.47
C GLY A 5 -12.18 7.17 17.96
N LYS A 6 -11.86 5.95 17.52
CA LYS A 6 -10.62 5.26 17.83
C LYS A 6 -9.72 5.20 16.61
N ILE A 7 -8.43 5.33 16.85
CA ILE A 7 -7.42 5.13 15.82
C ILE A 7 -7.13 3.65 15.70
N CYS A 8 -7.24 3.16 14.48
CA CYS A 8 -6.97 1.79 14.10
C CYS A 8 -5.79 1.81 13.12
N PRO A 9 -4.54 1.67 13.60
CA PRO A 9 -3.38 1.59 12.71
C PRO A 9 -3.41 0.26 11.95
N VAL A 10 -3.41 0.34 10.63
CA VAL A 10 -3.33 -0.81 9.72
C VAL A 10 -2.26 -0.58 8.67
N ARG A 11 -1.58 -1.64 8.29
CA ARG A 11 -0.52 -1.65 7.28
C ARG A 11 -0.78 -2.63 6.16
N MET A 12 -1.43 -3.76 6.46
CA MET A 12 -1.65 -4.87 5.54
C MET A 12 -3.12 -5.09 5.22
N ILE A 13 -4.00 -5.06 6.22
CA ILE A 13 -5.42 -5.31 5.97
C ILE A 13 -6.09 -4.09 5.32
N PRO A 14 -7.04 -4.30 4.39
CA PRO A 14 -7.82 -3.21 3.78
C PRO A 14 -8.63 -2.42 4.81
N SER A 15 -8.78 -1.11 4.60
CA SER A 15 -9.57 -0.23 5.49
C SER A 15 -11.04 -0.64 5.61
N GLY A 16 -11.54 -1.41 4.66
CA GLY A 16 -12.86 -2.03 4.69
C GLY A 16 -13.11 -2.98 5.86
N PHE A 17 -12.09 -3.31 6.67
CA PHE A 17 -12.23 -4.15 7.86
C PHE A 17 -13.26 -3.59 8.87
N VAL A 18 -13.47 -2.29 8.87
CA VAL A 18 -14.44 -1.60 9.73
C VAL A 18 -15.89 -2.01 9.46
N ASN A 19 -16.20 -2.53 8.27
CA ASN A 19 -17.51 -3.09 7.97
C ASN A 19 -17.48 -4.61 8.20
N PRO A 20 -18.17 -5.13 9.23
CA PRO A 20 -18.12 -6.56 9.57
C PRO A 20 -18.72 -7.46 8.47
N ASN A 21 -19.53 -6.90 7.57
CA ASN A 21 -20.16 -7.66 6.48
C ASN A 21 -19.32 -7.70 5.20
N SER A 22 -18.17 -7.00 5.17
CA SER A 22 -17.31 -6.99 3.98
C SER A 22 -16.37 -8.19 3.99
N GLN A 23 -16.32 -8.92 2.89
CA GLN A 23 -15.20 -9.81 2.57
C GLN A 23 -13.99 -8.97 2.21
N LEU A 24 -12.83 -9.33 2.73
CA LEU A 24 -11.59 -8.59 2.54
C LEU A 24 -10.63 -9.37 1.65
N TYR A 25 -9.94 -8.65 0.74
CA TYR A 25 -9.00 -9.26 -0.19
C TYR A 25 -7.70 -8.46 -0.24
N ILE A 26 -6.57 -9.15 -0.28
CA ILE A 26 -5.26 -8.57 -0.60
C ILE A 26 -4.84 -9.11 -1.96
N GLY A 27 -4.80 -8.24 -2.96
CA GLY A 27 -4.48 -8.60 -4.35
C GLY A 27 -2.99 -8.86 -4.58
N ARG A 28 -2.69 -9.58 -5.65
CA ARG A 28 -1.33 -10.04 -6.01
C ARG A 28 -0.31 -8.92 -6.26
N GLY A 29 -0.77 -7.69 -6.46
CA GLY A 29 0.11 -6.52 -6.59
C GLY A 29 0.66 -5.98 -5.28
N VAL A 30 0.16 -6.48 -4.14
CA VAL A 30 0.58 -6.07 -2.79
C VAL A 30 1.74 -6.95 -2.32
N VAL A 31 2.78 -6.34 -1.76
CA VAL A 31 3.81 -7.08 -1.00
C VAL A 31 3.34 -7.27 0.44
N VAL A 32 3.53 -8.44 0.99
CA VAL A 32 2.98 -8.83 2.29
C VAL A 32 4.09 -9.13 3.28
N ASP A 33 4.02 -8.49 4.45
CA ASP A 33 4.76 -8.89 5.64
C ASP A 33 3.88 -9.86 6.44
N PRO A 34 4.25 -11.16 6.52
CA PRO A 34 3.42 -12.17 7.15
C PRO A 34 3.18 -11.93 8.64
N ASP A 35 4.20 -11.45 9.36
CA ASP A 35 4.12 -11.25 10.80
C ASP A 35 3.16 -10.10 11.12
N ILE A 36 3.27 -9.00 10.38
CA ILE A 36 2.37 -7.86 10.53
C ILE A 36 0.94 -8.25 10.15
N LEU A 37 0.77 -8.97 9.03
CA LEU A 37 -0.56 -9.39 8.58
C LEU A 37 -1.25 -10.27 9.61
N LEU A 38 -0.55 -11.27 10.15
CA LEU A 38 -1.11 -12.19 11.15
C LEU A 38 -1.45 -11.46 12.48
N ASP A 39 -0.62 -10.50 12.89
CA ASP A 39 -0.94 -9.65 14.04
C ASP A 39 -2.20 -8.81 13.81
N GLU A 40 -2.32 -8.19 12.63
CA GLU A 40 -3.50 -7.39 12.27
C GLU A 40 -4.77 -8.24 12.14
N ILE A 41 -4.70 -9.44 11.55
CA ILE A 41 -5.82 -10.39 11.49
C ILE A 41 -6.36 -10.67 12.88
N LYS A 42 -5.47 -10.96 13.84
CA LYS A 42 -5.83 -11.23 15.22
C LYS A 42 -6.36 -10.00 15.94
N ARG A 43 -5.69 -8.84 15.76
CA ARG A 43 -6.01 -7.59 16.42
C ARG A 43 -7.39 -7.06 16.04
N TYR A 44 -7.75 -7.20 14.77
CA TYR A 44 -9.02 -6.68 14.21
C TYR A 44 -10.06 -7.74 13.97
N GLU A 45 -9.81 -8.97 14.42
CA GLU A 45 -10.77 -10.08 14.38
C GLU A 45 -11.33 -10.33 12.96
N VAL A 46 -10.46 -10.25 11.95
CA VAL A 46 -10.84 -10.45 10.55
C VAL A 46 -10.58 -11.88 10.04
N ASP A 47 -10.26 -12.79 10.94
CA ASP A 47 -10.15 -14.22 10.64
C ASP A 47 -11.45 -14.74 10.01
N GLY A 48 -11.34 -15.57 8.99
CA GLY A 48 -12.49 -16.11 8.25
C GLY A 48 -13.11 -15.18 7.21
N ARG A 49 -12.73 -13.89 7.17
CA ARG A 49 -13.21 -12.96 6.13
C ARG A 49 -12.10 -12.19 5.39
N LEU A 50 -10.83 -12.47 5.67
CA LEU A 50 -9.70 -11.97 4.90
C LEU A 50 -9.13 -13.08 4.03
N LEU A 51 -8.91 -12.78 2.76
CA LEU A 51 -8.24 -13.65 1.81
C LEU A 51 -7.08 -12.92 1.13
N VAL A 52 -6.01 -13.65 0.87
CA VAL A 52 -4.75 -13.15 0.32
C VAL A 52 -4.45 -13.86 -0.99
N ASP A 53 -4.08 -13.12 -2.02
CA ASP A 53 -3.65 -13.76 -3.27
C ASP A 53 -2.37 -14.58 -3.02
N ARG A 54 -2.41 -15.83 -3.47
CA ARG A 54 -1.29 -16.78 -3.34
C ARG A 54 0.01 -16.30 -3.96
N LEU A 55 -0.05 -15.32 -4.88
CA LEU A 55 1.10 -14.74 -5.59
C LEU A 55 1.50 -13.35 -5.08
N CYS A 56 1.03 -12.93 -3.90
CA CYS A 56 1.57 -11.77 -3.23
C CYS A 56 3.05 -12.02 -2.90
N PRO A 57 3.99 -11.16 -3.30
CA PRO A 57 5.39 -11.27 -2.87
C PRO A 57 5.51 -11.05 -1.37
N ILE A 58 6.47 -11.72 -0.75
CA ILE A 58 6.70 -11.65 0.70
C ILE A 58 7.84 -10.68 1.02
N ILE A 59 7.60 -9.84 2.02
CA ILE A 59 8.65 -9.05 2.65
C ILE A 59 9.39 -9.97 3.63
N GLU A 60 10.68 -10.15 3.40
CA GLU A 60 11.59 -10.88 4.29
C GLU A 60 12.54 -9.92 5.00
N ARG A 61 13.19 -10.37 6.06
CA ARG A 61 14.16 -9.55 6.81
C ARG A 61 15.21 -8.92 5.93
N ARG A 62 15.73 -9.63 4.93
CA ARG A 62 16.71 -9.11 3.97
C ARG A 62 16.22 -7.90 3.19
N HIS A 63 14.91 -7.82 2.86
CA HIS A 63 14.32 -6.67 2.19
C HIS A 63 14.28 -5.45 3.13
N ILE A 64 13.96 -5.68 4.41
CA ILE A 64 13.99 -4.63 5.43
C ILE A 64 15.42 -4.11 5.61
N ASP A 65 16.40 -5.01 5.70
CA ASP A 65 17.81 -4.64 5.83
C ASP A 65 18.32 -3.85 4.62
N GLU A 66 17.94 -4.26 3.40
CA GLU A 66 18.25 -3.53 2.15
C GLU A 66 17.57 -2.15 2.11
N ASP A 67 16.33 -2.03 2.58
CA ASP A 67 15.61 -0.75 2.63
C ASP A 67 16.21 0.23 3.67
N ASN A 68 16.96 -0.28 4.64
CA ASN A 68 17.57 0.51 5.70
C ASN A 68 19.06 0.84 5.47
N VAL A 69 19.61 0.61 4.28
CA VAL A 69 20.98 1.03 3.96
C VAL A 69 21.10 2.57 3.95
N PRO A 70 22.30 3.12 4.20
CA PRO A 70 22.48 4.58 4.34
C PRO A 70 21.90 5.39 3.19
N TYR A 71 22.08 4.97 1.95
CA TYR A 71 21.53 5.68 0.79
C TYR A 71 20.00 5.81 0.85
N ASN A 72 19.31 4.70 1.14
CA ASN A 72 17.84 4.68 1.22
C ASN A 72 17.32 5.55 2.38
N LYS A 73 18.04 5.57 3.51
CA LYS A 73 17.66 6.37 4.68
C LYS A 73 17.99 7.85 4.55
N THR A 74 19.13 8.22 3.96
CA THR A 74 19.58 9.61 3.95
C THR A 74 19.24 10.33 2.66
N VAL A 75 19.25 9.62 1.52
CA VAL A 75 18.99 10.23 0.21
C VAL A 75 17.55 10.07 -0.22
N LEU A 76 16.98 8.87 -0.10
CA LEU A 76 15.59 8.62 -0.48
C LEU A 76 14.62 8.90 0.68
N ASN A 77 15.05 8.71 1.91
CA ASN A 77 14.25 8.78 3.13
C ASN A 77 13.03 7.84 3.04
N THR A 78 13.29 6.57 2.73
CA THR A 78 12.26 5.54 2.64
C THR A 78 11.69 5.21 4.03
N THR A 79 10.52 4.58 4.06
CA THR A 79 9.90 4.08 5.30
C THR A 79 10.72 2.98 5.97
N GLY A 80 11.63 2.32 5.24
CA GLY A 80 12.46 1.24 5.77
C GLY A 80 11.70 -0.06 6.04
N THR A 81 10.56 -0.25 5.40
CA THR A 81 9.67 -1.41 5.62
C THR A 81 9.96 -2.59 4.69
N GLY A 82 10.91 -2.45 3.77
CA GLY A 82 11.28 -3.49 2.82
C GLY A 82 10.37 -3.58 1.60
N THR A 83 9.39 -2.70 1.46
CA THR A 83 8.42 -2.72 0.35
C THR A 83 9.11 -2.54 -1.00
N GLY A 84 10.01 -1.55 -1.11
CA GLY A 84 10.75 -1.26 -2.35
C GLY A 84 11.62 -2.44 -2.80
N PRO A 85 12.52 -2.95 -1.96
CA PRO A 85 13.32 -4.12 -2.27
C PRO A 85 12.51 -5.37 -2.66
N ALA A 86 11.41 -5.67 -1.97
CA ALA A 86 10.56 -6.81 -2.30
C ALA A 86 9.88 -6.65 -3.68
N GLN A 87 9.43 -5.45 -4.03
CA GLN A 87 8.91 -5.16 -5.37
C GLN A 87 10.01 -5.29 -6.45
N LEU A 88 11.20 -4.78 -6.16
CA LEU A 88 12.34 -4.87 -7.07
C LEU A 88 12.72 -6.34 -7.34
N GLU A 89 12.71 -7.18 -6.33
CA GLU A 89 12.98 -8.61 -6.48
C GLU A 89 11.95 -9.28 -7.38
N ARG A 90 10.68 -8.96 -7.24
CA ARG A 90 9.62 -9.43 -8.13
C ARG A 90 9.88 -9.04 -9.59
N VAL A 91 10.30 -7.79 -9.83
CA VAL A 91 10.61 -7.30 -11.19
C VAL A 91 11.85 -8.00 -11.75
N LYS A 92 12.87 -8.21 -10.93
CA LYS A 92 14.09 -8.97 -11.28
C LYS A 92 13.83 -10.45 -11.53
N ARG A 93 12.73 -11.00 -11.00
CA ARG A 93 12.37 -12.42 -11.10
C ARG A 93 13.47 -13.35 -10.58
N THR A 94 13.99 -13.03 -9.40
CA THR A 94 15.07 -13.80 -8.78
C THR A 94 14.58 -15.19 -8.35
N ALA A 95 15.50 -16.14 -8.23
CA ALA A 95 15.19 -17.49 -7.78
C ALA A 95 14.73 -17.55 -6.31
N ASP A 96 15.16 -16.57 -5.51
CA ASP A 96 14.86 -16.52 -4.06
C ASP A 96 13.52 -15.82 -3.74
N LEU A 97 12.83 -15.31 -4.77
CA LEU A 97 11.54 -14.64 -4.62
C LEU A 97 10.51 -15.62 -4.00
N LYS A 98 10.00 -15.25 -2.84
CA LYS A 98 8.90 -15.97 -2.18
C LYS A 98 7.58 -15.28 -2.39
N PHE A 99 6.55 -16.10 -2.49
CA PHE A 99 5.15 -15.68 -2.54
C PHE A 99 4.39 -16.14 -1.30
N ALA A 100 3.20 -15.60 -1.09
CA ALA A 100 2.34 -15.98 0.04
C ALA A 100 2.10 -17.50 0.13
N LYS A 101 2.00 -18.20 -1.01
CA LYS A 101 1.86 -19.65 -1.09
C LYS A 101 3.05 -20.43 -0.50
N ASP A 102 4.21 -19.80 -0.38
CA ASP A 102 5.44 -20.42 0.13
C ASP A 102 5.59 -20.23 1.66
N VAL A 103 4.60 -19.60 2.30
CA VAL A 103 4.56 -19.31 3.75
C VAL A 103 3.46 -20.11 4.42
N ASP A 104 3.83 -21.11 5.23
CA ASP A 104 2.89 -22.05 5.84
C ASP A 104 1.82 -21.36 6.71
N SER A 105 2.18 -20.33 7.46
CA SER A 105 1.25 -19.61 8.33
C SER A 105 0.16 -18.84 7.57
N LEU A 106 0.35 -18.57 6.27
CA LEU A 106 -0.62 -17.89 5.43
C LEU A 106 -1.57 -18.85 4.70
N ARG A 107 -1.32 -20.17 4.72
CA ARG A 107 -2.13 -21.18 4.01
C ARG A 107 -3.65 -21.05 4.23
N PRO A 108 -4.15 -20.81 5.45
CA PRO A 108 -5.59 -20.68 5.68
C PRO A 108 -6.25 -19.50 4.93
N TYR A 109 -5.48 -18.52 4.52
CA TYR A 109 -5.95 -17.28 3.91
C TYR A 109 -5.79 -17.25 2.39
N LEU A 110 -5.16 -18.27 1.79
CA LEU A 110 -4.78 -18.21 0.37
C LEU A 110 -5.94 -18.44 -0.58
N THR A 111 -5.99 -17.63 -1.63
CA THR A 111 -6.92 -17.80 -2.76
C THR A 111 -6.30 -17.25 -4.06
N ASP A 112 -7.00 -17.39 -5.17
CA ASP A 112 -6.83 -16.56 -6.37
C ASP A 112 -7.79 -15.37 -6.25
N VAL A 113 -7.26 -14.20 -5.90
CA VAL A 113 -8.07 -13.00 -5.69
C VAL A 113 -8.67 -12.52 -6.99
N GLY A 114 -7.92 -12.58 -8.09
CA GLY A 114 -8.43 -12.18 -9.40
C GLY A 114 -9.65 -13.00 -9.83
N GLU A 115 -9.59 -14.33 -9.69
CA GLU A 115 -10.73 -15.21 -9.97
C GLU A 115 -11.92 -14.85 -9.09
N ARG A 116 -11.72 -14.73 -7.77
CA ARG A 116 -12.78 -14.41 -6.81
C ARG A 116 -13.47 -13.08 -7.10
N LEU A 117 -12.69 -12.04 -7.42
CA LEU A 117 -13.26 -10.72 -7.69
C LEU A 117 -14.04 -10.69 -9.00
N ASN A 118 -13.58 -11.39 -10.04
CA ASN A 118 -14.34 -11.50 -11.29
C ASN A 118 -15.66 -12.24 -11.06
N ASP A 119 -15.67 -13.34 -10.30
CA ASP A 119 -16.91 -14.04 -9.92
C ASP A 119 -17.90 -13.15 -9.16
N VAL A 120 -17.38 -12.32 -8.24
CA VAL A 120 -18.19 -11.35 -7.47
C VAL A 120 -18.81 -10.31 -8.39
N ILE A 121 -18.01 -9.77 -9.32
CA ILE A 121 -18.46 -8.78 -10.30
C ILE A 121 -19.51 -9.38 -11.26
N GLU A 122 -19.30 -10.60 -11.75
CA GLU A 122 -20.26 -11.29 -12.63
C GLU A 122 -21.62 -11.55 -11.95
N ARG A 123 -21.62 -11.73 -10.63
CA ARG A 123 -22.86 -11.82 -9.85
C ARG A 123 -23.54 -10.46 -9.57
N GLY A 124 -22.95 -9.36 -10.05
CA GLY A 124 -23.47 -8.00 -9.83
C GLY A 124 -23.23 -7.45 -8.42
N GLU A 125 -22.33 -8.07 -7.67
CA GLU A 125 -21.96 -7.58 -6.34
C GLU A 125 -20.98 -6.41 -6.44
N LYS A 126 -20.89 -5.58 -5.40
CA LYS A 126 -20.03 -4.39 -5.39
C LYS A 126 -18.66 -4.72 -4.83
N VAL A 127 -17.62 -4.26 -5.54
CA VAL A 127 -16.23 -4.35 -5.14
C VAL A 127 -15.69 -2.93 -4.95
N LEU A 128 -15.08 -2.66 -3.78
CA LEU A 128 -14.34 -1.44 -3.51
C LEU A 128 -12.85 -1.75 -3.59
N GLY A 129 -12.18 -1.23 -4.60
CA GLY A 129 -10.71 -1.31 -4.73
C GLY A 129 -10.07 -0.15 -3.98
N GLU A 130 -9.17 -0.45 -3.03
CA GLU A 130 -8.40 0.52 -2.28
C GLU A 130 -6.97 0.58 -2.81
N GLY A 131 -6.62 1.70 -3.46
CA GLY A 131 -5.25 1.99 -3.87
C GLY A 131 -4.44 2.56 -2.72
N THR A 132 -3.12 2.45 -2.83
CA THR A 132 -2.18 3.01 -1.85
C THR A 132 -1.41 4.17 -2.46
N GLN A 133 -0.85 5.03 -1.60
CA GLN A 133 0.00 6.15 -1.97
C GLN A 133 -0.77 7.25 -2.73
N GLY A 134 -0.09 8.13 -3.45
CA GLY A 134 -0.72 9.25 -4.12
C GLY A 134 -0.15 9.52 -5.51
N THR A 135 -0.93 10.19 -6.34
CA THR A 135 -0.62 10.48 -7.73
C THR A 135 0.75 11.16 -7.92
N PHE A 136 1.10 12.08 -7.03
CA PHE A 136 2.35 12.85 -7.14
C PHE A 136 3.62 12.07 -6.83
N ILE A 137 3.50 10.90 -6.24
CA ILE A 137 4.63 10.00 -5.99
C ILE A 137 4.58 8.75 -6.84
N SER A 138 3.73 8.71 -7.85
CA SER A 138 3.71 7.63 -8.84
C SER A 138 5.06 7.46 -9.51
N ASN A 139 5.44 6.23 -9.81
CA ASN A 139 6.67 5.91 -10.52
C ASN A 139 6.78 6.59 -11.90
N TYR A 140 5.65 6.90 -12.51
CA TYR A 140 5.61 7.65 -13.77
C TYR A 140 5.64 9.16 -13.57
N GLY A 141 5.57 9.63 -12.33
CA GLY A 141 5.74 11.01 -11.93
C GLY A 141 4.81 12.01 -12.60
N PHE A 142 4.60 13.13 -11.94
CA PHE A 142 4.02 14.33 -12.55
C PHE A 142 5.04 15.44 -12.43
N GLU A 143 5.22 16.22 -13.49
CA GLU A 143 5.98 17.45 -13.43
C GLU A 143 5.18 18.50 -12.68
N PHE A 144 5.78 19.11 -11.67
CA PHE A 144 5.26 20.29 -11.01
C PHE A 144 6.16 21.48 -11.36
N GLY A 145 5.96 22.08 -12.54
CA GLY A 145 6.79 23.16 -13.03
C GLY A 145 8.19 22.72 -13.47
N ASP A 146 9.03 23.68 -13.79
CA ASP A 146 10.30 23.46 -14.49
C ASP A 146 11.34 22.61 -13.73
N ASP A 147 11.18 22.42 -12.40
CA ASP A 147 12.16 21.75 -11.54
C ASP A 147 11.72 20.35 -11.03
N MET A 148 10.65 19.79 -11.56
CA MET A 148 9.94 18.74 -10.82
C MET A 148 10.10 17.32 -11.30
N THR A 149 11.02 17.04 -12.18
CA THR A 149 11.41 15.66 -12.44
C THR A 149 12.40 15.20 -11.37
N TYR A 150 11.91 14.83 -10.20
CA TYR A 150 12.75 14.18 -9.21
C TYR A 150 12.43 12.68 -9.18
N PRO A 151 13.02 11.88 -10.08
CA PRO A 151 12.68 10.45 -10.22
C PRO A 151 12.99 9.61 -8.97
N LYS A 152 13.78 10.14 -8.05
CA LYS A 152 14.11 9.49 -6.78
C LYS A 152 13.08 9.73 -5.68
N GLY A 153 12.24 10.76 -5.81
CA GLY A 153 11.19 11.09 -4.83
C GLY A 153 9.85 10.37 -5.08
N VAL A 154 9.86 9.31 -5.87
CA VAL A 154 8.67 8.54 -6.25
C VAL A 154 8.63 7.19 -5.55
N THR A 155 7.45 6.55 -5.55
CA THR A 155 7.30 5.16 -5.10
C THR A 155 7.75 4.18 -6.17
N THR A 156 7.81 2.90 -5.82
CA THR A 156 8.30 1.84 -6.71
C THR A 156 7.29 1.37 -7.75
N LYS A 157 6.08 1.90 -7.74
CA LYS A 157 5.03 1.52 -8.69
C LYS A 157 4.16 2.71 -9.12
N ASP A 158 3.39 2.52 -10.16
CA ASP A 158 2.33 3.45 -10.53
C ASP A 158 1.17 3.40 -9.52
N THR A 159 0.54 4.54 -9.26
CA THR A 159 -0.51 4.71 -8.26
C THR A 159 -1.88 5.00 -8.86
N THR A 160 -2.05 4.79 -10.17
CA THR A 160 -3.31 5.03 -10.87
C THR A 160 -4.35 3.92 -10.64
N ALA A 161 -5.61 4.24 -10.90
CA ALA A 161 -6.68 3.25 -10.88
C ALA A 161 -6.45 2.08 -11.86
N GLY A 162 -5.77 2.34 -12.99
CA GLY A 162 -5.39 1.30 -13.95
C GLY A 162 -4.45 0.25 -13.33
N THR A 163 -3.46 0.69 -12.57
CA THR A 163 -2.55 -0.22 -11.87
C THR A 163 -3.27 -0.98 -10.76
N LEU A 164 -4.20 -0.34 -10.05
CA LEU A 164 -5.02 -1.04 -9.06
C LEU A 164 -5.80 -2.21 -9.69
N CYS A 165 -6.39 -2.02 -10.88
CA CYS A 165 -7.06 -3.12 -11.60
C CYS A 165 -6.10 -4.29 -11.86
N ALA A 166 -4.88 -4.00 -12.31
CA ALA A 166 -3.85 -5.02 -12.53
C ALA A 166 -3.42 -5.71 -11.21
N ASP A 167 -3.27 -4.94 -10.14
CA ASP A 167 -2.86 -5.44 -8.82
C ASP A 167 -3.88 -6.42 -8.21
N ILE A 168 -5.17 -6.24 -8.49
CA ILE A 168 -6.24 -7.10 -7.97
C ILE A 168 -6.77 -8.09 -9.00
N GLY A 169 -6.32 -8.02 -10.25
CA GLY A 169 -6.62 -8.99 -11.29
C GLY A 169 -7.98 -8.81 -11.97
N ILE A 170 -8.50 -7.58 -12.06
CA ILE A 170 -9.73 -7.26 -12.81
C ILE A 170 -9.44 -6.46 -14.08
N GLY A 171 -10.35 -6.51 -15.04
CA GLY A 171 -10.27 -5.67 -16.23
C GLY A 171 -10.67 -4.21 -15.95
N PRO A 172 -10.07 -3.21 -16.61
CA PRO A 172 -10.43 -1.81 -16.41
C PRO A 172 -11.88 -1.50 -16.82
N THR A 173 -12.49 -2.31 -17.69
CA THR A 173 -13.89 -2.19 -18.08
C THR A 173 -14.89 -2.56 -16.99
N ALA A 174 -14.44 -3.21 -15.91
CA ALA A 174 -15.24 -3.51 -14.74
C ALA A 174 -15.35 -2.32 -13.76
N VAL A 175 -14.62 -1.24 -13.99
CA VAL A 175 -14.62 -0.06 -13.12
C VAL A 175 -15.81 0.84 -13.46
N GLU A 176 -16.73 0.99 -12.51
CA GLU A 176 -17.88 1.89 -12.67
C GLU A 176 -17.52 3.35 -12.36
N SER A 177 -16.65 3.57 -11.35
CA SER A 177 -16.26 4.91 -10.91
C SER A 177 -14.91 4.88 -10.20
N VAL A 178 -14.23 6.03 -10.23
CA VAL A 178 -12.98 6.25 -9.49
C VAL A 178 -13.20 7.39 -8.50
N VAL A 179 -13.00 7.10 -7.22
CA VAL A 179 -13.05 8.10 -6.14
C VAL A 179 -11.64 8.51 -5.80
N VAL A 180 -11.32 9.78 -5.94
CA VAL A 180 -10.01 10.32 -5.57
C VAL A 180 -10.12 10.95 -4.19
N VAL A 181 -9.30 10.47 -3.26
CA VAL A 181 -9.23 10.97 -1.88
C VAL A 181 -8.06 11.93 -1.75
N PHE A 182 -8.33 13.13 -1.27
CA PHE A 182 -7.33 14.14 -1.00
C PHE A 182 -7.16 14.34 0.50
N LYS A 183 -5.94 14.56 0.93
CA LYS A 183 -5.67 15.09 2.26
C LYS A 183 -5.99 16.60 2.30
N SER A 184 -6.52 17.08 3.41
CA SER A 184 -6.73 18.53 3.63
C SER A 184 -5.41 19.29 3.63
N ILE A 185 -4.35 18.67 4.11
CA ILE A 185 -2.97 19.15 4.03
C ILE A 185 -2.17 18.05 3.32
N ALA A 186 -1.58 18.41 2.19
CA ALA A 186 -0.77 17.47 1.43
C ALA A 186 0.49 17.10 2.22
N SER A 187 0.81 15.82 2.24
CA SER A 187 2.04 15.28 2.83
C SER A 187 2.59 14.13 2.00
N LYS A 188 3.88 13.90 2.07
CA LYS A 188 4.52 12.73 1.46
C LYS A 188 5.64 12.21 2.35
N VAL A 189 5.96 10.94 2.20
CA VAL A 189 7.18 10.33 2.72
C VAL A 189 8.26 10.40 1.64
N GLY A 190 9.51 10.50 2.05
CA GLY A 190 10.65 10.56 1.15
C GLY A 190 11.11 11.97 0.82
N ASN A 191 12.40 12.08 0.52
CA ASN A 191 13.02 13.33 0.10
C ASN A 191 12.58 13.72 -1.32
N GLY A 192 12.90 14.95 -1.69
CA GLY A 192 12.62 15.51 -3.00
C GLY A 192 11.69 16.71 -2.91
N PRO A 193 11.54 17.46 -4.00
CA PRO A 193 10.78 18.70 -3.99
C PRO A 193 9.33 18.47 -3.58
N PHE A 194 8.82 19.41 -2.78
CA PHE A 194 7.42 19.43 -2.37
C PHE A 194 6.88 20.85 -2.55
N PRO A 195 6.00 21.11 -3.53
CA PRO A 195 5.52 22.44 -3.82
C PRO A 195 4.83 23.08 -2.63
N LYS A 196 5.21 24.31 -2.27
CA LYS A 196 4.65 25.05 -1.14
C LYS A 196 4.80 24.32 0.20
N GLU A 197 5.95 23.68 0.39
CA GLU A 197 6.30 23.04 1.66
C GLU A 197 6.14 24.01 2.83
N ILE A 198 5.51 23.54 3.90
CA ILE A 198 5.37 24.31 5.13
C ILE A 198 6.67 24.16 5.89
N THR A 199 7.43 25.25 5.99
CA THR A 199 8.71 25.29 6.72
C THR A 199 8.60 26.03 8.05
N ASP A 200 7.44 26.61 8.37
CA ASP A 200 7.18 27.29 9.63
C ASP A 200 7.02 26.27 10.77
N PRO A 201 7.92 26.26 11.77
CA PRO A 201 7.89 25.27 12.86
C PRO A 201 6.62 25.32 13.72
N GLU A 202 6.00 26.50 13.88
CA GLU A 202 4.76 26.61 14.67
C GLU A 202 3.59 25.98 13.92
N ARG A 203 3.49 26.19 12.62
CA ARG A 203 2.47 25.54 11.79
C ARG A 203 2.66 24.04 11.73
N LEU A 204 3.89 23.57 11.59
CA LEU A 204 4.19 22.14 11.58
C LEU A 204 3.77 21.51 12.91
N ARG A 205 4.12 22.11 14.04
CA ARG A 205 3.73 21.61 15.36
C ARG A 205 2.21 21.51 15.52
N HIS A 206 1.43 22.52 15.11
CA HIS A 206 -0.03 22.44 15.16
C HIS A 206 -0.60 21.34 14.29
N ILE A 207 -0.04 21.09 13.11
CA ILE A 207 -0.46 20.01 12.23
C ILE A 207 -0.15 18.65 12.87
N GLU A 208 1.00 18.53 13.55
CA GLU A 208 1.41 17.30 14.24
C GLU A 208 0.60 17.03 15.51
N GLU A 209 0.21 18.09 16.24
CA GLU A 209 -0.61 17.98 17.45
C GLU A 209 -2.08 17.63 17.14
N ASP A 210 -2.63 18.21 16.07
CA ASP A 210 -4.02 17.97 15.63
C ASP A 210 -4.15 16.75 14.68
N GLY A 211 -3.09 16.42 13.99
CA GLY A 211 -2.97 15.31 13.05
C GLY A 211 -2.05 14.24 13.62
N GLN A 212 -2.45 13.00 13.51
CA GLN A 212 -1.54 11.94 13.87
C GLN A 212 -0.42 11.85 12.86
N GLN A 213 0.81 11.75 13.37
CA GLN A 213 1.97 11.45 12.55
C GLN A 213 1.69 10.25 11.64
N GLU A 214 1.62 10.48 10.37
CA GLU A 214 1.71 9.42 9.40
C GLU A 214 3.14 8.88 9.38
N TYR A 215 3.29 7.67 8.92
CA TYR A 215 4.56 6.98 8.76
C TYR A 215 5.59 7.87 8.08
N GLY A 216 6.62 8.31 8.81
CA GLY A 216 7.78 9.00 8.26
C GLY A 216 7.56 10.44 7.77
N THR A 217 6.53 11.10 8.24
CA THR A 217 6.36 12.56 8.05
C THR A 217 6.88 13.33 9.25
#